data_c2dc81debe684cc18c816fd30c15f9f3
#
_entry.id   c2dc81debe684cc18c816fd30c15f9f3
#
_cell.length_a   1.000
_cell.length_b   1.000
_cell.length_c   1.000
_cell.angle_alpha   90.00
_cell.angle_beta   90.00
_cell.angle_gamma   90.00
#
_symmetry.space_group_name_H-M   'P 1'
#
loop_
_entity.id
_entity.type
_entity.pdbx_description
1 polymer ?
#
loop_
_entity_poly.entity_id
_entity_poly.type
_entity_poly.pdbx_seq_one_letter_code
_entity_poly.pdbx_strand_id
1 'polypeptide(L)'
;MNKETTFAVVDIGSTKITSIIATKNPHEELNVLGCGSVAVEDIFRKGILTNLDRATQAISMAVSNAEEQAELKVNSLTVGFSGEHIRSFNSLGVVPVSKNGDQISEHDVDNVIDAAQAVSLPFEREILHVLPQEFYIDQGEGVRDPIGNTGVRLEVQVHIVTASTASTQAIYKAVRSAGYEITNLVLNPIVVGSALLKAEEEEVGTILIDIGGNTTDVSVYYKGAIRHTASIGLGGKYVTSDITVGLKIPSSLAEKLKISGGHAFSAAVSPDDMIDIPEMGGRKQSKVSRILLASIIEARMEEIFKLARSAAERSGFFNKLSCGVVLTGGGAKLRGLNKLAQRVFGLPTKIGYPEKIHLPEDYYGHPEFSAVIGLLAYSLRHPIEHEEKRNLISRMFHKVEEIISSIFNI
;
A
#
# COMPACT_ATOMS: atom_id res chain seq x y z
N MET A 1 -31.00 19.81 1.14
CA MET A 1 -29.59 20.26 1.23
C MET A 1 -28.75 19.03 1.02
N ASN A 2 -28.13 18.87 -0.15
CA ASN A 2 -27.18 17.79 -0.38
C ASN A 2 -25.98 18.01 0.55
N LYS A 3 -25.75 17.09 1.46
CA LYS A 3 -24.73 17.17 2.48
C LYS A 3 -23.37 16.85 1.80
N GLU A 4 -22.37 17.71 1.98
CA GLU A 4 -21.00 17.38 1.60
C GLU A 4 -20.56 16.12 2.33
N THR A 5 -19.93 15.20 1.61
CA THR A 5 -19.41 13.96 2.20
C THR A 5 -17.96 14.21 2.58
N THR A 6 -17.64 13.99 3.86
CA THR A 6 -16.28 14.12 4.39
C THR A 6 -15.55 12.78 4.34
N PHE A 7 -14.30 12.82 3.88
CA PHE A 7 -13.37 11.70 3.85
C PHE A 7 -12.16 12.04 4.72
N ALA A 8 -11.81 11.13 5.61
CA ALA A 8 -10.62 11.24 6.42
C ALA A 8 -9.78 9.97 6.27
N VAL A 9 -8.55 10.13 5.87
CA VAL A 9 -7.63 9.01 5.62
C VAL A 9 -6.35 9.19 6.40
N VAL A 10 -5.73 8.08 6.81
CA VAL A 10 -4.42 8.07 7.45
C VAL A 10 -3.57 6.94 6.91
N ASP A 11 -2.39 7.27 6.40
CA ASP A 11 -1.34 6.30 6.05
C ASP A 11 -0.41 6.13 7.24
N ILE A 12 -0.35 4.90 7.77
CA ILE A 12 0.50 4.55 8.90
C ILE A 12 1.83 4.01 8.36
N GLY A 13 2.70 4.94 7.95
CA GLY A 13 4.03 4.62 7.43
C GLY A 13 5.08 4.43 8.52
N SER A 14 6.21 3.84 8.15
CA SER A 14 7.32 3.53 9.09
C SER A 14 8.32 4.67 9.31
N THR A 15 8.23 5.75 8.55
CA THR A 15 9.06 6.96 8.70
C THR A 15 8.24 8.20 8.94
N LYS A 16 6.98 8.18 8.56
CA LYS A 16 6.00 9.23 8.84
C LYS A 16 4.60 8.63 8.87
N ILE A 17 3.71 9.28 9.60
CA ILE A 17 2.26 9.06 9.55
C ILE A 17 1.66 10.31 8.92
N THR A 18 0.82 10.12 7.91
CA THR A 18 0.23 11.22 7.14
C THR A 18 -1.28 11.07 7.09
N SER A 19 -2.01 12.15 7.40
CA SER A 19 -3.47 12.20 7.32
C SER A 19 -3.92 13.26 6.33
N ILE A 20 -5.01 12.99 5.61
CA ILE A 20 -5.70 13.95 4.74
C ILE A 20 -7.18 13.95 5.10
N ILE A 21 -7.75 15.16 5.19
CA ILE A 21 -9.18 15.39 5.30
C ILE A 21 -9.64 16.13 4.06
N ALA A 22 -10.66 15.59 3.40
CA ALA A 22 -11.23 16.15 2.18
C ALA A 22 -12.76 16.08 2.20
N THR A 23 -13.41 16.95 1.44
CA THR A 23 -14.84 16.90 1.17
C THR A 23 -15.10 16.70 -0.32
N LYS A 24 -16.20 16.04 -0.63
CA LYS A 24 -16.74 15.94 -1.99
C LYS A 24 -18.07 16.67 -2.02
N ASN A 25 -18.16 17.68 -2.90
CA ASN A 25 -19.39 18.42 -3.07
C ASN A 25 -20.40 17.65 -3.96
N PRO A 26 -21.67 18.08 -4.04
CA PRO A 26 -22.68 17.45 -4.89
C PRO A 26 -22.37 17.47 -6.39
N HIS A 27 -21.43 18.31 -6.84
CA HIS A 27 -20.94 18.39 -8.21
C HIS A 27 -19.73 17.47 -8.46
N GLU A 28 -19.44 16.57 -7.49
CA GLU A 28 -18.34 15.60 -7.52
C GLU A 28 -16.94 16.20 -7.43
N GLU A 29 -16.80 17.49 -7.16
CA GLU A 29 -15.49 18.13 -6.95
C GLU A 29 -14.94 17.77 -5.59
N LEU A 30 -13.69 17.31 -5.59
CA LEU A 30 -12.93 16.98 -4.39
C LEU A 30 -12.18 18.23 -3.92
N ASN A 31 -12.39 18.58 -2.66
CA ASN A 31 -11.68 19.66 -2.01
C ASN A 31 -10.88 19.11 -0.81
N VAL A 32 -9.55 19.21 -0.87
CA VAL A 32 -8.68 18.84 0.26
C VAL A 32 -8.66 20.00 1.25
N LEU A 33 -9.17 19.76 2.45
CA LEU A 33 -9.33 20.77 3.49
C LEU A 33 -8.12 20.85 4.41
N GLY A 34 -7.48 19.71 4.70
CA GLY A 34 -6.34 19.68 5.61
C GLY A 34 -5.45 18.47 5.41
N CYS A 35 -4.17 18.66 5.66
CA CYS A 35 -3.13 17.65 5.63
C CYS A 35 -2.28 17.71 6.89
N GLY A 36 -2.00 16.56 7.51
CA GLY A 36 -1.11 16.46 8.66
C GLY A 36 -0.07 15.37 8.44
N SER A 37 1.19 15.67 8.72
CA SER A 37 2.28 14.70 8.60
C SER A 37 3.19 14.78 9.81
N VAL A 38 3.48 13.62 10.41
CA VAL A 38 4.33 13.49 11.60
C VAL A 38 5.43 12.48 11.31
N ALA A 39 6.69 12.89 11.45
CA ALA A 39 7.82 11.98 11.33
C ALA A 39 7.84 11.00 12.51
N VAL A 40 8.15 9.74 12.22
CA VAL A 40 8.20 8.69 13.23
C VAL A 40 9.49 7.88 13.11
N GLU A 41 10.01 7.46 14.28
CA GLU A 41 11.18 6.60 14.38
C GLU A 41 10.88 5.43 15.32
N ASP A 42 11.38 4.25 14.98
CA ASP A 42 11.39 3.04 15.81
C ASP A 42 10.02 2.57 16.34
N ILE A 43 8.94 2.91 15.63
CA ILE A 43 7.59 2.40 15.96
C ILE A 43 7.24 1.17 15.13
N PHE A 44 7.97 0.91 14.05
CA PHE A 44 7.78 -0.26 13.19
C PHE A 44 9.09 -1.00 12.94
N ARG A 45 8.99 -2.32 12.88
CA ARG A 45 10.06 -3.19 12.39
C ARG A 45 9.48 -4.09 11.29
N LYS A 46 10.02 -3.97 10.07
CA LYS A 46 9.54 -4.72 8.90
C LYS A 46 8.02 -4.55 8.63
N GLY A 47 7.48 -3.37 8.91
CA GLY A 47 6.05 -3.09 8.79
C GLY A 47 5.16 -3.64 9.91
N ILE A 48 5.74 -4.24 10.95
CA ILE A 48 5.01 -4.68 12.13
C ILE A 48 5.16 -3.62 13.22
N LEU A 49 4.02 -3.21 13.80
CA LEU A 49 3.98 -2.23 14.89
C LEU A 49 4.62 -2.81 16.15
N THR A 50 5.65 -2.15 16.68
CA THR A 50 6.42 -2.59 17.84
C THR A 50 6.26 -1.67 19.05
N ASN A 51 5.79 -0.42 18.85
CA ASN A 51 5.56 0.54 19.92
C ASN A 51 4.17 1.19 19.76
N LEU A 52 3.20 0.65 20.50
CA LEU A 52 1.81 1.08 20.44
C LEU A 52 1.62 2.53 20.88
N ASP A 53 2.24 2.94 21.98
CA ASP A 53 2.03 4.28 22.56
C ASP A 53 2.54 5.38 21.63
N ARG A 54 3.76 5.20 21.08
CA ARG A 54 4.32 6.14 20.10
C ARG A 54 3.49 6.20 18.82
N ALA A 55 2.98 5.06 18.36
CA ALA A 55 2.11 5.02 17.18
C ALA A 55 0.80 5.76 17.45
N THR A 56 0.17 5.50 18.60
CA THR A 56 -1.05 6.19 19.05
C THR A 56 -0.84 7.71 19.05
N GLN A 57 0.23 8.17 19.69
CA GLN A 57 0.55 9.59 19.75
C GLN A 57 0.78 10.20 18.37
N ALA A 58 1.54 9.53 17.51
CA ALA A 58 1.83 10.03 16.17
C ALA A 58 0.59 10.05 15.26
N ILE A 59 -0.31 9.06 15.38
CA ILE A 59 -1.60 9.05 14.68
C ILE A 59 -2.45 10.24 15.15
N SER A 60 -2.61 10.39 16.47
CA SER A 60 -3.36 11.51 17.05
C SER A 60 -2.84 12.87 16.57
N MET A 61 -1.52 13.07 16.59
CA MET A 61 -0.90 14.32 16.12
C MET A 61 -1.12 14.55 14.62
N ALA A 62 -0.95 13.51 13.78
CA ALA A 62 -1.11 13.66 12.33
C ALA A 62 -2.57 14.01 11.96
N VAL A 63 -3.54 13.35 12.60
CA VAL A 63 -4.95 13.63 12.36
C VAL A 63 -5.34 15.00 12.94
N SER A 64 -4.90 15.34 14.14
CA SER A 64 -5.17 16.66 14.74
C SER A 64 -4.61 17.82 13.92
N ASN A 65 -3.41 17.66 13.32
CA ASN A 65 -2.86 18.67 12.41
C ASN A 65 -3.71 18.85 11.14
N ALA A 66 -4.25 17.74 10.60
CA ALA A 66 -5.16 17.80 9.46
C ALA A 66 -6.52 18.42 9.85
N GLU A 67 -7.05 18.10 11.02
CA GLU A 67 -8.29 18.70 11.55
C GLU A 67 -8.17 20.20 11.81
N GLU A 68 -7.03 20.65 12.32
CA GLU A 68 -6.76 22.08 12.56
C GLU A 68 -6.75 22.87 11.23
N GLN A 69 -6.09 22.33 10.18
CA GLN A 69 -6.11 22.96 8.87
C GLN A 69 -7.48 22.92 8.20
N ALA A 70 -8.23 21.82 8.41
CA ALA A 70 -9.55 21.63 7.84
C ALA A 70 -10.64 22.41 8.59
N GLU A 71 -10.35 22.95 9.78
CA GLU A 71 -11.34 23.50 10.72
C GLU A 71 -12.52 22.53 10.97
N LEU A 72 -12.24 21.21 10.91
CA LEU A 72 -13.24 20.14 10.97
C LEU A 72 -12.73 18.99 11.84
N LYS A 73 -13.61 18.45 12.71
CA LYS A 73 -13.33 17.24 13.48
C LYS A 73 -13.86 16.01 12.78
N VAL A 74 -13.08 14.92 12.85
CA VAL A 74 -13.45 13.62 12.30
C VAL A 74 -13.48 12.56 13.41
N ASN A 75 -14.35 11.56 13.27
CA ASN A 75 -14.48 10.49 14.24
C ASN A 75 -14.00 9.14 13.71
N SER A 76 -13.92 9.00 12.39
CA SER A 76 -13.56 7.74 11.74
C SER A 76 -12.60 7.98 10.57
N LEU A 77 -11.76 6.97 10.31
CA LEU A 77 -10.65 7.04 9.36
C LEU A 77 -10.65 5.82 8.45
N THR A 78 -10.34 6.02 7.18
CA THR A 78 -9.79 4.95 6.34
C THR A 78 -8.28 4.89 6.59
N VAL A 79 -7.80 3.73 6.97
CA VAL A 79 -6.42 3.52 7.44
C VAL A 79 -5.64 2.69 6.43
N GLY A 80 -4.50 3.22 5.99
CA GLY A 80 -3.54 2.52 5.13
C GLY A 80 -2.35 1.98 5.92
N PHE A 81 -1.87 0.82 5.50
CA PHE A 81 -0.67 0.24 6.07
C PHE A 81 0.02 -0.74 5.11
N SER A 82 1.25 -1.13 5.45
CA SER A 82 2.02 -2.18 4.78
C SER A 82 2.82 -2.99 5.79
N GLY A 83 3.17 -4.23 5.44
CA GLY A 83 3.99 -5.05 6.34
C GLY A 83 4.40 -6.39 5.76
N GLU A 84 5.58 -6.90 6.16
CA GLU A 84 6.13 -8.19 5.72
C GLU A 84 5.23 -9.40 6.07
N HIS A 85 4.30 -9.22 7.01
CA HIS A 85 3.34 -10.27 7.41
C HIS A 85 2.21 -10.48 6.39
N ILE A 86 2.08 -9.61 5.40
CA ILE A 86 1.09 -9.73 4.33
C ILE A 86 1.44 -10.91 3.42
N ARG A 87 0.44 -11.66 3.03
CA ARG A 87 0.52 -12.74 2.03
C ARG A 87 -0.64 -12.61 1.06
N SER A 88 -0.42 -13.05 -0.16
CA SER A 88 -1.48 -13.07 -1.16
C SER A 88 -1.41 -14.34 -2.00
N PHE A 89 -2.55 -14.73 -2.53
CA PHE A 89 -2.71 -15.85 -3.46
C PHE A 89 -3.97 -15.65 -4.28
N ASN A 90 -4.07 -16.37 -5.40
CA ASN A 90 -5.26 -16.35 -6.22
C ASN A 90 -6.16 -17.55 -5.89
N SER A 91 -7.48 -17.33 -5.94
CA SER A 91 -8.50 -18.35 -5.74
C SER A 91 -9.53 -18.31 -6.86
N LEU A 92 -10.18 -19.43 -7.10
CA LEU A 92 -11.23 -19.58 -8.10
C LEU A 92 -12.54 -19.91 -7.39
N GLY A 93 -13.57 -19.09 -7.63
CA GLY A 93 -14.94 -19.37 -7.24
C GLY A 93 -15.74 -19.89 -8.43
N VAL A 94 -16.68 -20.77 -8.19
CA VAL A 94 -17.56 -21.35 -9.20
C VAL A 94 -18.95 -21.54 -8.61
N VAL A 95 -19.98 -20.99 -9.27
CA VAL A 95 -21.37 -21.18 -8.87
C VAL A 95 -22.25 -21.42 -10.11
N PRO A 96 -23.36 -22.15 -9.99
CA PRO A 96 -24.41 -22.12 -11.02
C PRO A 96 -25.09 -20.76 -10.99
N VAL A 97 -25.49 -20.26 -12.15
CA VAL A 97 -26.37 -19.07 -12.24
C VAL A 97 -27.74 -19.44 -11.69
N SER A 98 -28.32 -18.55 -10.89
CA SER A 98 -29.51 -18.81 -10.02
C SER A 98 -30.72 -19.37 -10.76
N LYS A 99 -30.87 -19.05 -12.03
CA LYS A 99 -31.88 -19.68 -12.91
C LYS A 99 -31.21 -20.05 -14.22
N ASN A 100 -31.30 -21.31 -14.62
CA ASN A 100 -30.72 -21.84 -15.84
C ASN A 100 -31.15 -21.01 -17.06
N GLY A 101 -30.16 -20.38 -17.73
CA GLY A 101 -30.37 -19.59 -18.95
C GLY A 101 -30.84 -18.15 -18.73
N ASP A 102 -30.94 -17.69 -17.50
CA ASP A 102 -31.26 -16.28 -17.16
C ASP A 102 -29.99 -15.41 -17.17
N GLN A 103 -30.22 -14.11 -17.11
CA GLN A 103 -29.16 -13.12 -17.00
C GLN A 103 -28.50 -13.18 -15.62
N ILE A 104 -27.17 -13.09 -15.61
CA ILE A 104 -26.37 -13.00 -14.39
C ILE A 104 -26.73 -11.72 -13.64
N SER A 105 -27.06 -11.87 -12.36
CA SER A 105 -27.43 -10.79 -11.45
C SER A 105 -26.26 -10.39 -10.52
N GLU A 106 -26.40 -9.26 -9.83
CA GLU A 106 -25.48 -8.87 -8.75
C GLU A 106 -25.36 -9.96 -7.68
N HIS A 107 -26.48 -10.63 -7.34
CA HIS A 107 -26.48 -11.72 -6.37
C HIS A 107 -25.64 -12.94 -6.82
N ASP A 108 -25.62 -13.26 -8.11
CA ASP A 108 -24.76 -14.34 -8.65
C ASP A 108 -23.29 -13.94 -8.57
N VAL A 109 -22.97 -12.66 -8.80
CA VAL A 109 -21.63 -12.12 -8.63
C VAL A 109 -21.19 -12.18 -7.16
N ASP A 110 -22.03 -11.78 -6.23
CA ASP A 110 -21.73 -11.89 -4.79
C ASP A 110 -21.49 -13.35 -4.39
N ASN A 111 -22.36 -14.28 -4.83
CA ASN A 111 -22.25 -15.71 -4.52
C ASN A 111 -20.93 -16.31 -5.06
N VAL A 112 -20.51 -15.96 -6.27
CA VAL A 112 -19.27 -16.51 -6.84
C VAL A 112 -18.03 -15.95 -6.16
N ILE A 113 -18.06 -14.68 -5.72
CA ILE A 113 -17.00 -14.10 -4.90
C ILE A 113 -16.95 -14.75 -3.53
N ASP A 114 -18.08 -14.99 -2.88
CA ASP A 114 -18.17 -15.71 -1.61
C ASP A 114 -17.62 -17.13 -1.72
N ALA A 115 -17.95 -17.82 -2.81
CA ALA A 115 -17.39 -19.15 -3.10
C ALA A 115 -15.86 -19.10 -3.28
N ALA A 116 -15.33 -18.06 -3.92
CA ALA A 116 -13.89 -17.88 -4.12
C ALA A 116 -13.13 -17.61 -2.82
N GLN A 117 -13.74 -16.94 -1.84
CA GLN A 117 -13.12 -16.62 -0.55
C GLN A 117 -13.31 -17.70 0.52
N ALA A 118 -14.07 -18.76 0.25
CA ALA A 118 -14.28 -19.89 1.14
C ALA A 118 -13.04 -20.80 1.20
N VAL A 119 -11.90 -20.24 1.62
CA VAL A 119 -10.61 -20.91 1.69
C VAL A 119 -10.21 -21.20 3.14
N SER A 120 -9.51 -22.31 3.37
CA SER A 120 -8.96 -22.62 4.68
C SER A 120 -7.71 -21.79 4.95
N LEU A 121 -7.74 -21.00 6.00
CA LEU A 121 -6.61 -20.19 6.46
C LEU A 121 -6.07 -20.69 7.79
N PRO A 122 -4.76 -20.50 8.07
CA PRO A 122 -4.23 -20.63 9.42
C PRO A 122 -4.98 -19.67 10.38
N PHE A 123 -5.21 -20.09 11.64
CA PHE A 123 -6.02 -19.33 12.61
C PHE A 123 -5.43 -17.95 12.96
N GLU A 124 -4.12 -17.77 12.79
CA GLU A 124 -3.42 -16.50 13.00
C GLU A 124 -3.53 -15.53 11.82
N ARG A 125 -4.29 -15.87 10.77
CA ARG A 125 -4.46 -15.03 9.59
C ARG A 125 -5.92 -14.74 9.31
N GLU A 126 -6.17 -13.55 8.78
CA GLU A 126 -7.49 -13.11 8.31
C GLU A 126 -7.43 -12.61 6.87
N ILE A 127 -8.53 -12.72 6.14
CA ILE A 127 -8.69 -12.11 4.82
C ILE A 127 -8.85 -10.60 5.03
N LEU A 128 -7.98 -9.84 4.39
CA LEU A 128 -8.04 -8.38 4.41
C LEU A 128 -8.75 -7.84 3.16
N HIS A 129 -8.43 -8.42 2.00
CA HIS A 129 -9.03 -8.03 0.72
C HIS A 129 -9.30 -9.23 -0.16
N VAL A 130 -10.40 -9.15 -0.92
CA VAL A 130 -10.75 -10.04 -2.02
C VAL A 130 -10.95 -9.18 -3.26
N LEU A 131 -10.08 -9.33 -4.23
CA LEU A 131 -10.02 -8.48 -5.43
C LEU A 131 -10.38 -9.31 -6.66
N PRO A 132 -11.58 -9.13 -7.25
CA PRO A 132 -11.94 -9.81 -8.49
C PRO A 132 -10.97 -9.42 -9.62
N GLN A 133 -10.56 -10.40 -10.42
CA GLN A 133 -9.64 -10.23 -11.53
C GLN A 133 -10.32 -10.39 -12.89
N GLU A 134 -10.99 -11.51 -13.10
CA GLU A 134 -11.74 -11.83 -14.30
C GLU A 134 -12.89 -12.79 -13.95
N PHE A 135 -14.03 -12.62 -14.62
CA PHE A 135 -15.16 -13.55 -14.57
C PHE A 135 -15.21 -14.37 -15.86
N TYR A 136 -15.67 -15.61 -15.76
CA TYR A 136 -15.83 -16.51 -16.88
C TYR A 136 -17.25 -17.08 -16.89
N ILE A 137 -17.90 -17.03 -18.05
CA ILE A 137 -19.28 -17.51 -18.24
C ILE A 137 -19.20 -18.73 -19.14
N ASP A 138 -19.68 -19.88 -18.67
CA ASP A 138 -19.74 -21.14 -19.42
C ASP A 138 -18.39 -21.54 -20.08
N GLN A 139 -17.26 -21.26 -19.42
CA GLN A 139 -15.90 -21.47 -19.92
C GLN A 139 -15.52 -20.58 -21.13
N GLY A 140 -16.24 -19.48 -21.34
CA GLY A 140 -15.93 -18.49 -22.35
C GLY A 140 -14.68 -17.64 -22.03
N GLU A 141 -14.47 -16.58 -22.79
CA GLU A 141 -13.40 -15.62 -22.52
C GLU A 141 -13.67 -14.82 -21.22
N GLY A 142 -12.60 -14.40 -20.56
CA GLY A 142 -12.70 -13.60 -19.33
C GLY A 142 -13.32 -12.23 -19.59
N VAL A 143 -14.30 -11.86 -18.77
CA VAL A 143 -14.96 -10.56 -18.78
C VAL A 143 -14.75 -9.86 -17.44
N ARG A 144 -14.82 -8.53 -17.42
CA ARG A 144 -14.71 -7.74 -16.17
C ARG A 144 -16.04 -7.62 -15.45
N ASP A 145 -17.10 -7.41 -16.22
CA ASP A 145 -18.47 -7.29 -15.70
C ASP A 145 -19.33 -8.37 -16.33
N PRO A 146 -19.75 -9.38 -15.56
CA PRO A 146 -20.60 -10.45 -16.04
C PRO A 146 -22.08 -10.11 -15.97
N ILE A 147 -22.49 -9.03 -15.27
CA ILE A 147 -23.90 -8.69 -15.02
C ILE A 147 -24.62 -8.45 -16.34
N GLY A 148 -25.83 -9.03 -16.44
CA GLY A 148 -26.65 -8.93 -17.64
C GLY A 148 -26.29 -9.90 -18.77
N ASN A 149 -25.15 -10.59 -18.72
CA ASN A 149 -24.83 -11.67 -19.65
C ASN A 149 -25.64 -12.93 -19.33
N THR A 150 -25.89 -13.75 -20.34
CA THR A 150 -26.61 -15.02 -20.17
C THR A 150 -25.64 -16.17 -20.01
N GLY A 151 -25.90 -17.07 -19.07
CA GLY A 151 -25.08 -18.25 -18.82
C GLY A 151 -25.68 -19.18 -17.80
N VAL A 152 -25.10 -20.36 -17.64
CA VAL A 152 -25.52 -21.40 -16.69
C VAL A 152 -24.53 -21.50 -15.54
N ARG A 153 -23.25 -21.19 -15.78
CA ARG A 153 -22.15 -21.30 -14.83
C ARG A 153 -21.34 -20.02 -14.83
N LEU A 154 -21.19 -19.45 -13.64
CA LEU A 154 -20.34 -18.27 -13.40
C LEU A 154 -19.11 -18.69 -12.61
N GLU A 155 -17.93 -18.26 -13.09
CA GLU A 155 -16.66 -18.42 -12.38
C GLU A 155 -16.02 -17.06 -12.17
N VAL A 156 -15.26 -16.91 -11.08
CA VAL A 156 -14.43 -15.73 -10.84
C VAL A 156 -13.04 -16.13 -10.37
N GLN A 157 -12.03 -15.53 -10.97
CA GLN A 157 -10.69 -15.54 -10.41
C GLN A 157 -10.53 -14.30 -9.51
N VAL A 158 -10.14 -14.51 -8.26
CA VAL A 158 -9.91 -13.43 -7.29
C VAL A 158 -8.49 -13.46 -6.76
N HIS A 159 -7.95 -12.27 -6.45
CA HIS A 159 -6.72 -12.12 -5.68
C HIS A 159 -7.08 -11.91 -4.21
N ILE A 160 -6.70 -12.85 -3.35
CA ILE A 160 -6.96 -12.79 -1.91
C ILE A 160 -5.70 -12.28 -1.21
N VAL A 161 -5.87 -11.25 -0.41
CA VAL A 161 -4.81 -10.70 0.45
C VAL A 161 -5.14 -10.99 1.90
N THR A 162 -4.20 -11.59 2.61
CA THR A 162 -4.34 -11.95 4.02
C THR A 162 -3.29 -11.25 4.87
N ALA A 163 -3.66 -10.94 6.11
CA ALA A 163 -2.79 -10.33 7.11
C ALA A 163 -2.67 -11.19 8.36
N SER A 164 -1.66 -10.93 9.19
CA SER A 164 -1.60 -11.46 10.54
C SER A 164 -2.64 -10.77 11.42
N THR A 165 -3.52 -11.54 12.05
CA THR A 165 -4.56 -11.03 12.95
C THR A 165 -3.97 -10.21 14.09
N ALA A 166 -2.83 -10.63 14.65
CA ALA A 166 -2.15 -9.87 15.70
C ALA A 166 -1.67 -8.48 15.22
N SER A 167 -1.20 -8.40 13.96
CA SER A 167 -0.70 -7.14 13.39
C SER A 167 -1.85 -6.18 13.07
N THR A 168 -2.96 -6.65 12.54
CA THR A 168 -4.14 -5.82 12.28
C THR A 168 -4.77 -5.35 13.58
N GLN A 169 -4.89 -6.21 14.59
CA GLN A 169 -5.38 -5.84 15.93
C GLN A 169 -4.50 -4.76 16.60
N ALA A 170 -3.18 -4.80 16.42
CA ALA A 170 -2.30 -3.75 16.93
C ALA A 170 -2.60 -2.39 16.27
N ILE A 171 -2.90 -2.37 14.96
CA ILE A 171 -3.29 -1.15 14.23
C ILE A 171 -4.65 -0.65 14.73
N TYR A 172 -5.67 -1.53 14.84
CA TYR A 172 -6.98 -1.19 15.39
C TYR A 172 -6.85 -0.57 16.78
N LYS A 173 -6.03 -1.17 17.65
CA LYS A 173 -5.79 -0.67 19.00
C LYS A 173 -5.10 0.70 19.00
N ALA A 174 -4.11 0.93 18.13
CA ALA A 174 -3.41 2.20 18.03
C ALA A 174 -4.35 3.34 17.62
N VAL A 175 -5.18 3.10 16.59
CA VAL A 175 -6.13 4.10 16.05
C VAL A 175 -7.24 4.40 17.07
N ARG A 176 -7.82 3.37 17.68
CA ARG A 176 -8.83 3.55 18.74
C ARG A 176 -8.29 4.27 19.96
N SER A 177 -7.07 3.94 20.38
CA SER A 177 -6.41 4.64 21.50
C SER A 177 -6.06 6.10 21.14
N ALA A 178 -5.93 6.43 19.86
CA ALA A 178 -5.80 7.80 19.37
C ALA A 178 -7.13 8.58 19.34
N GLY A 179 -8.26 7.91 19.62
CA GLY A 179 -9.60 8.52 19.69
C GLY A 179 -10.42 8.41 18.40
N TYR A 180 -10.03 7.54 17.46
CA TYR A 180 -10.70 7.40 16.15
C TYR A 180 -11.18 5.97 15.92
N GLU A 181 -12.31 5.82 15.19
CA GLU A 181 -12.77 4.53 14.69
C GLU A 181 -12.17 4.26 13.29
N ILE A 182 -12.00 2.98 12.94
CA ILE A 182 -11.55 2.58 11.61
C ILE A 182 -12.77 2.22 10.76
N THR A 183 -12.98 2.95 9.68
CA THR A 183 -14.00 2.64 8.68
C THR A 183 -13.55 1.53 7.75
N ASN A 184 -12.35 1.68 7.20
CA ASN A 184 -11.71 0.69 6.35
C ASN A 184 -10.23 0.57 6.71
N LEU A 185 -9.75 -0.67 6.80
CA LEU A 185 -8.32 -0.97 6.91
C LEU A 185 -7.84 -1.49 5.55
N VAL A 186 -6.96 -0.74 4.90
CA VAL A 186 -6.60 -0.97 3.49
C VAL A 186 -5.09 -1.16 3.34
N LEU A 187 -4.70 -2.11 2.51
CA LEU A 187 -3.30 -2.34 2.20
C LEU A 187 -2.77 -1.34 1.15
N ASN A 188 -1.65 -0.68 1.44
CA ASN A 188 -1.06 0.33 0.55
C ASN A 188 -0.78 -0.18 -0.87
N PRO A 189 -0.23 -1.38 -1.13
CA PRO A 189 -0.07 -1.94 -2.47
C PRO A 189 -1.32 -1.93 -3.34
N ILE A 190 -2.51 -1.93 -2.75
CA ILE A 190 -3.78 -1.91 -3.49
C ILE A 190 -4.14 -0.49 -3.92
N VAL A 191 -3.89 0.50 -3.06
CA VAL A 191 -4.37 1.86 -3.27
C VAL A 191 -3.39 2.76 -4.02
N VAL A 192 -2.09 2.49 -3.93
CA VAL A 192 -1.05 3.34 -4.56
C VAL A 192 -1.25 3.44 -6.07
N GLY A 193 -1.66 2.37 -6.74
CA GLY A 193 -1.98 2.38 -8.18
C GLY A 193 -3.08 3.37 -8.54
N SER A 194 -4.08 3.52 -7.68
CA SER A 194 -5.18 4.48 -7.89
C SER A 194 -4.71 5.94 -7.94
N ALA A 195 -3.60 6.27 -7.27
CA ALA A 195 -3.02 7.62 -7.29
C ALA A 195 -2.13 7.87 -8.53
N LEU A 196 -1.52 6.82 -9.07
CA LEU A 196 -0.39 6.93 -10.00
C LEU A 196 -0.69 6.42 -11.41
N LEU A 197 -1.32 5.24 -11.51
CA LEU A 197 -1.43 4.54 -12.78
C LEU A 197 -2.57 5.09 -13.63
N LYS A 198 -2.34 5.19 -14.92
CA LYS A 198 -3.37 5.43 -15.92
C LYS A 198 -4.07 4.10 -16.26
N ALA A 199 -5.31 4.18 -16.73
CA ALA A 199 -6.08 3.00 -17.11
C ALA A 199 -5.36 2.15 -18.17
N GLU A 200 -4.66 2.79 -19.12
CA GLU A 200 -3.88 2.11 -20.14
C GLU A 200 -2.69 1.33 -19.56
N GLU A 201 -2.06 1.85 -18.50
CA GLU A 201 -0.94 1.19 -17.83
C GLU A 201 -1.40 -0.04 -17.03
N GLU A 202 -2.58 0.04 -16.41
CA GLU A 202 -3.22 -1.10 -15.74
C GLU A 202 -3.66 -2.16 -16.75
N GLU A 203 -4.15 -1.74 -17.91
CA GLU A 203 -4.62 -2.65 -18.98
C GLU A 203 -3.48 -3.39 -19.65
N VAL A 204 -2.47 -2.66 -20.13
CA VAL A 204 -1.33 -3.21 -20.90
C VAL A 204 -0.37 -3.97 -19.98
N GLY A 205 -0.33 -3.64 -18.71
CA GLY A 205 0.42 -4.32 -17.66
C GLY A 205 1.66 -3.58 -17.20
N THR A 206 1.74 -3.40 -15.88
CA THR A 206 2.84 -2.69 -15.20
C THR A 206 3.15 -3.30 -13.85
N ILE A 207 4.38 -3.10 -13.39
CA ILE A 207 4.83 -3.38 -12.02
C ILE A 207 4.89 -2.05 -11.29
N LEU A 208 4.15 -1.91 -10.22
CA LEU A 208 4.23 -0.77 -9.32
C LEU A 208 5.03 -1.15 -8.08
N ILE A 209 6.05 -0.35 -7.75
CA ILE A 209 6.93 -0.58 -6.59
C ILE A 209 6.94 0.68 -5.74
N ASP A 210 6.40 0.57 -4.53
CA ASP A 210 6.43 1.62 -3.50
C ASP A 210 7.55 1.34 -2.50
N ILE A 211 8.58 2.20 -2.48
CA ILE A 211 9.77 2.03 -1.65
C ILE A 211 9.64 2.92 -0.42
N GLY A 212 9.16 2.32 0.66
CA GLY A 212 9.03 2.95 1.97
C GLY A 212 10.31 2.92 2.81
N GLY A 213 10.18 3.24 4.11
CA GLY A 213 11.30 3.20 5.06
C GLY A 213 11.68 1.79 5.46
N ASN A 214 10.73 0.98 5.91
CA ASN A 214 10.96 -0.39 6.39
C ASN A 214 10.48 -1.46 5.41
N THR A 215 9.64 -1.10 4.45
CA THR A 215 9.03 -2.01 3.49
C THR A 215 9.22 -1.51 2.06
N THR A 216 9.19 -2.44 1.13
CA THR A 216 9.00 -2.19 -0.29
C THR A 216 7.83 -3.03 -0.76
N ASP A 217 6.81 -2.37 -1.27
CA ASP A 217 5.58 -2.99 -1.72
C ASP A 217 5.57 -3.13 -3.24
N VAL A 218 5.08 -4.26 -3.71
CA VAL A 218 5.02 -4.62 -5.12
C VAL A 218 3.60 -4.97 -5.49
N SER A 219 3.09 -4.35 -6.55
CA SER A 219 1.79 -4.69 -7.16
C SER A 219 1.97 -4.91 -8.64
N VAL A 220 1.38 -5.97 -9.17
CA VAL A 220 1.39 -6.30 -10.60
C VAL A 220 -0.01 -6.10 -11.15
N TYR A 221 -0.11 -5.23 -12.14
CA TYR A 221 -1.35 -4.93 -12.86
C TYR A 221 -1.29 -5.53 -14.26
N TYR A 222 -2.37 -6.12 -14.72
CA TYR A 222 -2.54 -6.60 -16.10
C TYR A 222 -4.01 -6.80 -16.41
N LYS A 223 -4.45 -6.36 -17.61
CA LYS A 223 -5.86 -6.33 -18.01
C LYS A 223 -6.74 -5.60 -16.99
N GLY A 224 -6.26 -4.44 -16.50
CA GLY A 224 -6.96 -3.54 -15.55
C GLY A 224 -7.25 -4.12 -14.17
N ALA A 225 -6.61 -5.21 -13.79
CA ALA A 225 -6.78 -5.83 -12.48
C ALA A 225 -5.43 -6.08 -11.79
N ILE A 226 -5.44 -6.08 -10.45
CA ILE A 226 -4.30 -6.51 -9.65
C ILE A 226 -4.17 -8.03 -9.76
N ARG A 227 -3.04 -8.50 -10.29
CA ARG A 227 -2.74 -9.92 -10.47
C ARG A 227 -1.92 -10.50 -9.33
N HIS A 228 -1.12 -9.66 -8.67
CA HIS A 228 -0.28 -10.07 -7.55
C HIS A 228 0.08 -8.87 -6.68
N THR A 229 0.19 -9.10 -5.37
CA THR A 229 0.73 -8.14 -4.41
C THR A 229 1.75 -8.81 -3.51
N ALA A 230 2.79 -8.09 -3.12
CA ALA A 230 3.76 -8.54 -2.14
C ALA A 230 4.30 -7.38 -1.33
N SER A 231 4.66 -7.65 -0.07
CA SER A 231 5.31 -6.67 0.80
C SER A 231 6.64 -7.27 1.28
N ILE A 232 7.73 -6.59 0.97
CA ILE A 232 9.11 -6.99 1.29
C ILE A 232 9.55 -6.19 2.51
N GLY A 233 10.01 -6.85 3.56
CA GLY A 233 10.44 -6.24 4.82
C GLY A 233 11.79 -5.51 4.74
N LEU A 234 12.11 -4.92 3.60
CA LEU A 234 13.31 -4.11 3.34
C LEU A 234 12.89 -2.79 2.68
N GLY A 235 13.52 -1.69 3.08
CA GLY A 235 13.28 -0.36 2.53
C GLY A 235 14.44 0.59 2.80
N GLY A 236 14.21 1.90 2.69
CA GLY A 236 15.23 2.94 2.76
C GLY A 236 16.02 3.00 4.08
N LYS A 237 15.46 2.54 5.20
CA LYS A 237 16.18 2.46 6.49
C LYS A 237 17.30 1.41 6.48
N TYR A 238 17.15 0.34 5.69
CA TYR A 238 18.21 -0.65 5.56
C TYR A 238 19.40 -0.10 4.78
N VAL A 239 19.16 0.74 3.76
CA VAL A 239 20.21 1.49 3.07
C VAL A 239 20.97 2.38 4.07
N THR A 240 20.26 3.10 4.93
CA THR A 240 20.86 3.93 5.98
C THR A 240 21.71 3.11 6.95
N SER A 241 21.21 1.93 7.34
CA SER A 241 21.95 0.99 8.20
C SER A 241 23.26 0.52 7.56
N ASP A 242 23.22 0.19 6.26
CA ASP A 242 24.42 -0.24 5.54
C ASP A 242 25.46 0.88 5.40
N ILE A 243 24.99 2.11 5.16
CA ILE A 243 25.87 3.30 5.17
C ILE A 243 26.49 3.52 6.56
N THR A 244 25.69 3.36 7.63
CA THR A 244 26.16 3.45 9.02
C THR A 244 27.31 2.48 9.27
N VAL A 245 27.16 1.24 8.86
CA VAL A 245 28.17 0.18 9.03
C VAL A 245 29.36 0.41 8.12
N GLY A 246 29.10 0.64 6.83
CA GLY A 246 30.15 0.78 5.80
C GLY A 246 31.05 1.98 5.99
N LEU A 247 30.49 3.13 6.40
CA LEU A 247 31.25 4.34 6.67
C LEU A 247 31.62 4.53 8.14
N LYS A 248 31.10 3.68 9.04
CA LYS A 248 31.29 3.75 10.49
C LYS A 248 30.91 5.12 11.08
N ILE A 249 29.74 5.62 10.70
CA ILE A 249 29.16 6.91 11.12
C ILE A 249 27.80 6.68 11.80
N PRO A 250 27.28 7.62 12.59
CA PRO A 250 25.94 7.52 13.16
C PRO A 250 24.84 7.48 12.12
N SER A 251 23.73 6.81 12.47
CA SER A 251 22.58 6.64 11.57
C SER A 251 21.98 7.97 11.11
N SER A 252 21.95 9.00 11.95
CA SER A 252 21.45 10.33 11.58
C SER A 252 22.29 11.01 10.51
N LEU A 253 23.64 10.83 10.55
CA LEU A 253 24.52 11.33 9.51
C LEU A 253 24.43 10.47 8.25
N ALA A 254 24.33 9.15 8.38
CA ALA A 254 24.15 8.22 7.26
C ALA A 254 22.88 8.57 6.46
N GLU A 255 21.76 8.86 7.16
CA GLU A 255 20.51 9.28 6.52
C GLU A 255 20.67 10.61 5.77
N LYS A 256 21.32 11.61 6.40
CA LYS A 256 21.64 12.89 5.73
C LYS A 256 22.48 12.69 4.47
N LEU A 257 23.51 11.86 4.53
CA LEU A 257 24.38 11.58 3.38
C LEU A 257 23.63 10.82 2.26
N LYS A 258 22.77 9.87 2.63
CA LYS A 258 21.89 9.16 1.69
C LYS A 258 21.01 10.14 0.92
N ILE A 259 20.37 11.08 1.61
CA ILE A 259 19.44 12.04 1.01
C ILE A 259 20.18 13.08 0.17
N SER A 260 21.24 13.69 0.69
CA SER A 260 21.93 14.82 0.05
C SER A 260 22.93 14.39 -1.04
N GLY A 261 23.68 13.30 -0.80
CA GLY A 261 24.80 12.86 -1.62
C GLY A 261 24.62 11.49 -2.27
N GLY A 262 23.58 10.73 -1.88
CA GLY A 262 23.37 9.36 -2.32
C GLY A 262 23.07 9.22 -3.82
N HIS A 263 23.54 8.11 -4.38
CA HIS A 263 23.24 7.71 -5.75
C HIS A 263 23.12 6.18 -5.83
N ALA A 264 22.04 5.67 -6.41
CA ALA A 264 21.77 4.23 -6.50
C ALA A 264 22.46 3.53 -7.68
N PHE A 265 23.22 4.27 -8.49
CA PHE A 265 23.93 3.74 -9.67
C PHE A 265 25.36 4.27 -9.65
N SER A 266 26.26 3.51 -9.09
CA SER A 266 27.64 3.92 -8.80
C SER A 266 28.45 4.29 -10.07
N ALA A 267 28.16 3.63 -11.19
CA ALA A 267 28.80 3.92 -12.49
C ALA A 267 28.49 5.33 -13.03
N ALA A 268 27.47 6.03 -12.47
CA ALA A 268 27.16 7.42 -12.85
C ALA A 268 27.83 8.46 -11.95
N VAL A 269 28.62 8.04 -10.97
CA VAL A 269 29.33 8.93 -10.02
C VAL A 269 30.81 9.10 -10.45
N SER A 270 31.28 10.35 -10.43
CA SER A 270 32.69 10.63 -10.77
C SER A 270 33.65 10.04 -9.73
N PRO A 271 34.77 9.44 -10.16
CA PRO A 271 35.82 8.95 -9.24
C PRO A 271 36.39 10.02 -8.31
N ASP A 272 36.41 11.27 -8.75
CA ASP A 272 37.00 12.39 -8.01
C ASP A 272 36.02 13.04 -7.02
N ASP A 273 34.73 12.64 -7.04
CA ASP A 273 33.75 13.18 -6.14
C ASP A 273 33.97 12.68 -4.70
N MET A 274 34.19 13.64 -3.79
CA MET A 274 34.42 13.38 -2.37
C MET A 274 33.29 14.00 -1.53
N ILE A 275 32.97 13.34 -0.44
CA ILE A 275 31.97 13.79 0.55
C ILE A 275 32.72 14.07 1.85
N ASP A 276 32.46 15.25 2.43
CA ASP A 276 32.99 15.60 3.75
C ASP A 276 32.18 14.91 4.85
N ILE A 277 32.89 14.18 5.71
CA ILE A 277 32.36 13.65 6.96
C ILE A 277 32.83 14.57 8.09
N PRO A 278 31.89 15.22 8.80
CA PRO A 278 32.24 16.15 9.87
C PRO A 278 32.97 15.45 11.02
N GLU A 279 33.69 16.24 11.81
CA GLU A 279 34.31 15.75 13.04
C GLU A 279 33.28 15.23 14.00
N MET A 280 33.52 14.02 14.54
CA MET A 280 32.59 13.36 15.45
C MET A 280 33.33 12.45 16.43
N GLY A 281 33.00 12.54 17.72
CA GLY A 281 33.48 11.61 18.74
C GLY A 281 34.99 11.44 18.82
N GLY A 282 35.76 12.52 18.61
CA GLY A 282 37.23 12.51 18.58
C GLY A 282 37.84 12.06 17.24
N ARG A 283 37.06 11.76 16.22
CA ARG A 283 37.53 11.58 14.84
C ARG A 283 37.61 12.93 14.18
N LYS A 284 38.79 13.23 13.57
CA LYS A 284 38.97 14.41 12.74
C LYS A 284 38.06 14.33 11.50
N GLN A 285 37.70 15.49 10.96
CA GLN A 285 37.05 15.61 9.67
C GLN A 285 37.78 14.74 8.63
N SER A 286 37.00 13.95 7.86
CA SER A 286 37.54 13.05 6.84
C SER A 286 36.76 13.17 5.55
N LYS A 287 37.39 12.80 4.44
CA LYS A 287 36.74 12.72 3.13
C LYS A 287 36.52 11.27 2.76
N VAL A 288 35.32 10.95 2.24
CA VAL A 288 34.98 9.64 1.72
C VAL A 288 34.61 9.76 0.25
N SER A 289 35.06 8.81 -0.56
CA SER A 289 34.69 8.77 -1.97
C SER A 289 33.16 8.61 -2.11
N ARG A 290 32.56 9.45 -2.94
CA ARG A 290 31.13 9.35 -3.25
C ARG A 290 30.78 8.06 -3.97
N ILE A 291 31.73 7.46 -4.73
CA ILE A 291 31.55 6.13 -5.32
C ILE A 291 31.34 5.06 -4.22
N LEU A 292 32.09 5.12 -3.12
CA LEU A 292 31.93 4.17 -2.02
C LEU A 292 30.53 4.26 -1.42
N LEU A 293 30.05 5.48 -1.16
CA LEU A 293 28.66 5.69 -0.71
C LEU A 293 27.65 5.13 -1.72
N ALA A 294 27.85 5.45 -3.00
CA ALA A 294 26.97 4.97 -4.08
C ALA A 294 27.00 3.44 -4.19
N SER A 295 28.15 2.80 -4.06
CA SER A 295 28.26 1.33 -4.12
C SER A 295 27.54 0.64 -2.96
N ILE A 296 27.59 1.20 -1.75
CA ILE A 296 26.84 0.70 -0.60
C ILE A 296 25.33 0.80 -0.88
N ILE A 297 24.86 1.94 -1.36
CA ILE A 297 23.45 2.20 -1.69
C ILE A 297 23.00 1.26 -2.82
N GLU A 298 23.78 1.17 -3.89
CA GLU A 298 23.49 0.33 -5.06
C GLU A 298 23.31 -1.14 -4.66
N ALA A 299 24.21 -1.67 -3.84
CA ALA A 299 24.16 -3.07 -3.42
C ALA A 299 22.86 -3.40 -2.68
N ARG A 300 22.41 -2.54 -1.75
CA ARG A 300 21.15 -2.76 -1.04
C ARG A 300 19.94 -2.57 -1.94
N MET A 301 19.93 -1.54 -2.77
CA MET A 301 18.79 -1.29 -3.67
C MET A 301 18.69 -2.39 -4.74
N GLU A 302 19.81 -2.92 -5.22
CA GLU A 302 19.83 -4.07 -6.13
C GLU A 302 19.23 -5.32 -5.49
N GLU A 303 19.54 -5.59 -4.22
CA GLU A 303 18.92 -6.68 -3.46
C GLU A 303 17.41 -6.50 -3.36
N ILE A 304 16.94 -5.31 -2.97
CA ILE A 304 15.50 -4.98 -2.89
C ILE A 304 14.84 -5.21 -4.26
N PHE A 305 15.43 -4.74 -5.34
CA PHE A 305 14.88 -4.91 -6.67
C PHE A 305 14.90 -6.38 -7.16
N LYS A 306 15.89 -7.17 -6.80
CA LYS A 306 15.90 -8.61 -7.10
C LYS A 306 14.75 -9.33 -6.39
N LEU A 307 14.48 -8.99 -5.14
CA LEU A 307 13.33 -9.52 -4.41
C LEU A 307 11.99 -9.07 -5.01
N ALA A 308 11.89 -7.79 -5.38
CA ALA A 308 10.71 -7.23 -6.04
C ALA A 308 10.47 -7.88 -7.41
N ARG A 309 11.52 -8.08 -8.21
CA ARG A 309 11.45 -8.80 -9.48
C ARG A 309 10.95 -10.22 -9.27
N SER A 310 11.54 -10.95 -8.31
CA SER A 310 11.09 -12.31 -7.99
C SER A 310 9.61 -12.35 -7.55
N ALA A 311 9.13 -11.33 -6.81
CA ALA A 311 7.72 -11.20 -6.47
C ALA A 311 6.86 -10.98 -7.73
N ALA A 312 7.28 -10.12 -8.64
CA ALA A 312 6.57 -9.87 -9.89
C ALA A 312 6.55 -11.12 -10.81
N GLU A 313 7.65 -11.88 -10.86
CA GLU A 313 7.72 -13.13 -11.64
C GLU A 313 6.72 -14.19 -11.13
N ARG A 314 6.48 -14.26 -9.80
CA ARG A 314 5.47 -15.16 -9.21
C ARG A 314 4.03 -14.84 -9.64
N SER A 315 3.75 -13.66 -10.16
CA SER A 315 2.44 -13.33 -10.74
C SER A 315 2.07 -14.19 -11.95
N GLY A 316 3.07 -14.77 -12.63
CA GLY A 316 2.91 -15.46 -13.91
C GLY A 316 2.71 -14.52 -15.11
N PHE A 317 2.69 -13.19 -14.90
CA PHE A 317 2.45 -12.21 -15.94
C PHE A 317 3.69 -11.38 -16.32
N PHE A 318 4.83 -11.57 -15.68
CA PHE A 318 6.03 -10.73 -15.84
C PHE A 318 6.39 -10.45 -17.32
N ASN A 319 6.35 -11.46 -18.16
CA ASN A 319 6.68 -11.35 -19.60
C ASN A 319 5.59 -10.63 -20.42
N LYS A 320 4.48 -10.24 -19.82
CA LYS A 320 3.35 -9.53 -20.48
C LYS A 320 3.26 -8.05 -20.07
N LEU A 321 4.15 -7.59 -19.17
CA LEU A 321 4.08 -6.24 -18.57
C LEU A 321 4.82 -5.21 -19.44
N SER A 322 4.16 -4.79 -20.54
CA SER A 322 4.78 -3.93 -21.57
C SER A 322 5.00 -2.48 -21.10
N CYS A 323 4.24 -1.99 -20.11
CA CYS A 323 4.45 -0.65 -19.54
C CYS A 323 5.63 -0.60 -18.55
N GLY A 324 6.23 -1.75 -18.22
CA GLY A 324 7.44 -1.83 -17.42
C GLY A 324 7.21 -1.57 -15.93
N VAL A 325 8.08 -0.76 -15.31
CA VAL A 325 8.14 -0.56 -13.86
C VAL A 325 7.87 0.91 -13.51
N VAL A 326 6.96 1.13 -12.57
CA VAL A 326 6.71 2.42 -11.95
C VAL A 326 7.22 2.38 -10.51
N LEU A 327 8.16 3.27 -10.17
CA LEU A 327 8.73 3.41 -8.83
C LEU A 327 8.08 4.58 -8.12
N THR A 328 7.74 4.42 -6.85
CA THR A 328 7.18 5.49 -6.01
C THR A 328 7.63 5.33 -4.55
N GLY A 329 7.06 6.14 -3.66
CA GLY A 329 7.46 6.18 -2.25
C GLY A 329 8.68 7.05 -1.99
N GLY A 330 9.00 7.24 -0.72
CA GLY A 330 10.13 8.10 -0.31
C GLY A 330 11.49 7.63 -0.84
N GLY A 331 11.67 6.32 -1.00
CA GLY A 331 12.88 5.71 -1.57
C GLY A 331 13.07 6.01 -3.06
N ALA A 332 12.00 6.29 -3.79
CA ALA A 332 12.07 6.61 -5.22
C ALA A 332 12.76 7.95 -5.51
N LYS A 333 12.93 8.81 -4.51
CA LYS A 333 13.68 10.08 -4.62
C LYS A 333 15.19 9.87 -4.73
N LEU A 334 15.69 8.67 -4.51
CA LEU A 334 17.12 8.37 -4.60
C LEU A 334 17.62 8.49 -6.04
N ARG A 335 18.64 9.30 -6.23
CA ARG A 335 19.20 9.56 -7.57
C ARG A 335 19.70 8.28 -8.24
N GLY A 336 19.43 8.14 -9.52
CA GLY A 336 19.89 7.00 -10.32
C GLY A 336 19.11 5.70 -10.10
N LEU A 337 18.06 5.73 -9.26
CA LEU A 337 17.30 4.55 -8.91
C LEU A 337 16.58 3.92 -10.12
N ASN A 338 16.03 4.75 -11.02
CA ASN A 338 15.38 4.30 -12.25
C ASN A 338 16.35 3.53 -13.17
N LYS A 339 17.62 3.96 -13.27
CA LYS A 339 18.64 3.24 -14.06
C LYS A 339 18.98 1.88 -13.45
N LEU A 340 19.10 1.83 -12.12
CA LEU A 340 19.32 0.57 -11.42
C LEU A 340 18.14 -0.38 -11.60
N ALA A 341 16.91 0.09 -11.45
CA ALA A 341 15.71 -0.71 -11.66
C ALA A 341 15.63 -1.22 -13.10
N GLN A 342 15.86 -0.37 -14.09
CA GLN A 342 15.90 -0.78 -15.50
C GLN A 342 16.93 -1.89 -15.76
N ARG A 343 18.11 -1.81 -15.14
CA ARG A 343 19.14 -2.85 -15.21
C ARG A 343 18.67 -4.16 -14.61
N VAL A 344 18.03 -4.12 -13.43
CA VAL A 344 17.61 -5.32 -12.70
C VAL A 344 16.40 -5.97 -13.35
N PHE A 345 15.38 -5.19 -13.73
CA PHE A 345 14.14 -5.73 -14.30
C PHE A 345 14.27 -6.06 -15.79
N GLY A 346 15.14 -5.39 -16.52
CA GLY A 346 15.21 -5.49 -17.99
C GLY A 346 14.01 -4.85 -18.69
N LEU A 347 13.27 -3.97 -18.00
CA LEU A 347 12.05 -3.32 -18.46
C LEU A 347 12.19 -1.80 -18.38
N PRO A 348 11.46 -1.02 -19.20
CA PRO A 348 11.39 0.43 -19.05
C PRO A 348 10.96 0.79 -17.62
N THR A 349 11.57 1.85 -17.07
CA THR A 349 11.32 2.26 -15.68
C THR A 349 11.13 3.76 -15.57
N LYS A 350 10.08 4.19 -14.86
CA LYS A 350 9.83 5.60 -14.54
C LYS A 350 9.57 5.81 -13.05
N ILE A 351 9.72 7.04 -12.59
CA ILE A 351 9.24 7.46 -11.28
C ILE A 351 7.79 7.91 -11.45
N GLY A 352 6.89 7.37 -10.61
CA GLY A 352 5.49 7.76 -10.53
C GLY A 352 5.27 8.85 -9.49
N TYR A 353 4.53 9.86 -9.86
CA TYR A 353 4.13 10.97 -9.00
C TYR A 353 2.61 11.01 -8.90
N PRO A 354 2.05 11.26 -7.70
CA PRO A 354 0.60 11.36 -7.54
C PRO A 354 0.09 12.68 -8.13
N GLU A 355 -0.55 12.61 -9.30
CA GLU A 355 -1.04 13.77 -10.04
C GLU A 355 -2.57 13.86 -10.11
N LYS A 356 -3.28 12.79 -9.69
CA LYS A 356 -4.73 12.67 -9.87
C LYS A 356 -5.56 13.52 -8.89
N ILE A 357 -4.98 13.94 -7.78
CA ILE A 357 -5.64 14.72 -6.72
C ILE A 357 -4.75 15.94 -6.42
N HIS A 358 -5.32 17.13 -6.52
CA HIS A 358 -4.62 18.35 -6.16
C HIS A 358 -4.52 18.45 -4.63
N LEU A 359 -3.30 18.40 -4.14
CA LEU A 359 -2.94 18.66 -2.75
C LEU A 359 -2.33 20.07 -2.63
N PRO A 360 -2.23 20.62 -1.40
CA PRO A 360 -1.39 21.77 -1.13
C PRO A 360 0.04 21.58 -1.68
N GLU A 361 0.71 22.68 -2.07
CA GLU A 361 2.02 22.65 -2.75
C GLU A 361 3.07 21.79 -2.06
N ASP A 362 3.08 21.75 -0.72
CA ASP A 362 4.00 20.96 0.08
C ASP A 362 3.85 19.43 -0.09
N TYR A 363 2.74 18.97 -0.63
CA TYR A 363 2.41 17.54 -0.80
C TYR A 363 2.27 17.14 -2.28
N TYR A 364 2.08 18.11 -3.16
CA TYR A 364 1.83 17.87 -4.58
C TYR A 364 3.10 17.42 -5.30
N GLY A 365 3.00 16.39 -6.17
CA GLY A 365 4.12 15.91 -6.97
C GLY A 365 5.21 15.17 -6.17
N HIS A 366 4.95 14.83 -4.91
CA HIS A 366 5.88 14.12 -4.05
C HIS A 366 5.54 12.63 -3.96
N PRO A 367 6.42 11.71 -4.43
CA PRO A 367 6.12 10.28 -4.48
C PRO A 367 5.92 9.66 -3.08
N GLU A 368 6.44 10.26 -2.03
CA GLU A 368 6.27 9.80 -0.65
C GLU A 368 4.86 10.00 -0.08
N PHE A 369 3.94 10.63 -0.81
CA PHE A 369 2.53 10.78 -0.44
C PHE A 369 1.60 9.90 -1.28
N SER A 370 2.14 9.07 -2.17
CA SER A 370 1.33 8.21 -3.06
C SER A 370 0.36 7.30 -2.31
N ALA A 371 0.75 6.76 -1.15
CA ALA A 371 -0.11 5.89 -0.35
C ALA A 371 -1.32 6.65 0.22
N VAL A 372 -1.12 7.79 0.87
CA VAL A 372 -2.22 8.55 1.46
C VAL A 372 -3.16 9.13 0.40
N ILE A 373 -2.62 9.53 -0.76
CA ILE A 373 -3.42 9.99 -1.92
C ILE A 373 -4.21 8.83 -2.51
N GLY A 374 -3.59 7.65 -2.62
CA GLY A 374 -4.25 6.42 -3.04
C GLY A 374 -5.39 6.01 -2.10
N LEU A 375 -5.21 6.17 -0.79
CA LEU A 375 -6.26 5.94 0.20
C LEU A 375 -7.44 6.90 0.03
N LEU A 376 -7.17 8.17 -0.24
CA LEU A 376 -8.22 9.13 -0.52
C LEU A 376 -8.98 8.76 -1.79
N ALA A 377 -8.27 8.41 -2.87
CA ALA A 377 -8.88 7.94 -4.11
C ALA A 377 -9.71 6.66 -3.92
N TYR A 378 -9.23 5.74 -3.07
CA TYR A 378 -9.96 4.53 -2.69
C TYR A 378 -11.24 4.86 -1.93
N SER A 379 -11.17 5.74 -0.93
CA SER A 379 -12.33 6.14 -0.12
C SER A 379 -13.42 6.81 -0.94
N LEU A 380 -13.05 7.55 -1.99
CA LEU A 380 -13.99 8.18 -2.93
C LEU A 380 -14.76 7.17 -3.78
N ARG A 381 -14.14 6.03 -4.10
CA ARG A 381 -14.77 4.94 -4.88
C ARG A 381 -15.58 3.99 -4.02
N HIS A 382 -15.24 3.90 -2.72
CA HIS A 382 -15.89 3.05 -1.74
C HIS A 382 -16.46 3.93 -0.61
N PRO A 383 -17.45 4.77 -0.90
CA PRO A 383 -18.08 5.60 0.12
C PRO A 383 -18.68 4.70 1.19
N ILE A 384 -18.67 5.19 2.43
CA ILE A 384 -19.26 4.50 3.58
C ILE A 384 -20.75 4.34 3.28
N GLU A 385 -21.17 3.17 2.85
CA GLU A 385 -22.59 2.80 2.91
C GLU A 385 -22.94 2.69 4.38
N HIS A 386 -23.89 3.52 4.81
CA HIS A 386 -24.39 3.55 6.18
C HIS A 386 -24.63 2.14 6.73
N GLU A 387 -24.28 1.93 7.97
CA GLU A 387 -24.20 0.71 8.81
C GLU A 387 -25.22 -0.41 8.60
N GLU A 388 -26.25 -0.25 7.78
CA GLU A 388 -27.34 -1.23 7.68
C GLU A 388 -26.95 -2.54 6.98
N LYS A 389 -26.03 -2.53 5.99
CA LYS A 389 -25.63 -3.76 5.29
C LYS A 389 -24.46 -4.50 5.96
N ARG A 390 -23.57 -3.78 6.65
CA ARG A 390 -22.44 -4.39 7.37
C ARG A 390 -22.89 -5.16 8.62
N ASN A 391 -24.06 -4.81 9.19
CA ASN A 391 -24.65 -5.48 10.34
C ASN A 391 -25.11 -6.93 10.06
N LEU A 392 -25.28 -7.37 8.82
CA LEU A 392 -25.69 -8.76 8.55
C LEU A 392 -24.51 -9.74 8.73
N ILE A 393 -23.32 -9.39 8.26
CA ILE A 393 -22.12 -10.26 8.38
C ILE A 393 -21.58 -10.23 9.81
N SER A 394 -21.51 -9.06 10.47
CA SER A 394 -21.10 -8.96 11.88
C SER A 394 -22.14 -9.57 12.83
N ARG A 395 -23.43 -9.51 12.52
CA ARG A 395 -24.49 -10.21 13.28
C ARG A 395 -24.40 -11.74 13.17
N MET A 396 -23.91 -12.27 12.04
CA MET A 396 -23.64 -13.71 11.93
C MET A 396 -22.45 -14.13 12.81
N PHE A 397 -21.39 -13.34 12.89
CA PHE A 397 -20.24 -13.62 13.77
C PHE A 397 -20.60 -13.48 15.25
N HIS A 398 -21.34 -12.46 15.68
CA HIS A 398 -21.82 -12.35 17.06
C HIS A 398 -22.82 -13.46 17.45
N LYS A 399 -23.69 -13.90 16.52
CA LYS A 399 -24.57 -15.03 16.79
C LYS A 399 -23.82 -16.35 16.99
N VAL A 400 -22.69 -16.54 16.30
CA VAL A 400 -21.82 -17.71 16.48
C VAL A 400 -21.11 -17.65 17.83
N GLU A 401 -20.63 -16.48 18.27
CA GLU A 401 -20.05 -16.29 19.61
C GLU A 401 -21.08 -16.50 20.73
N GLU A 402 -22.31 -16.01 20.59
CA GLU A 402 -23.39 -16.25 21.55
C GLU A 402 -23.79 -17.73 21.64
N ILE A 403 -23.82 -18.45 20.52
CA ILE A 403 -24.12 -19.89 20.49
C ILE A 403 -22.97 -20.68 21.13
N ILE A 404 -21.71 -20.31 20.89
CA ILE A 404 -20.55 -20.95 21.49
C ILE A 404 -20.52 -20.69 23.01
N SER A 405 -20.77 -19.47 23.45
CA SER A 405 -20.82 -19.13 24.88
C SER A 405 -21.99 -19.81 25.62
N SER A 406 -23.12 -20.05 24.94
CA SER A 406 -24.26 -20.75 25.53
C SER A 406 -24.05 -22.27 25.62
N ILE A 407 -23.15 -22.85 24.83
CA ILE A 407 -22.81 -24.29 24.86
C ILE A 407 -21.76 -24.61 25.93
N PHE A 408 -20.94 -23.64 26.31
CA PHE A 408 -19.89 -23.83 27.32
C PHE A 408 -20.25 -23.35 28.74
N ASN A 409 -21.49 -22.86 28.97
CA ASN A 409 -22.01 -22.61 30.30
C ASN A 409 -22.94 -23.78 30.74
N ILE A 410 -22.33 -24.95 30.99
CA ILE A 410 -22.85 -26.02 31.83
C ILE A 410 -21.80 -26.33 32.90
#